data_dc4752cd7922066d3e03c97e52b4f2be
#
_entry.id   dc4752cd7922066d3e03c97e52b4f2be
#
_cell.length_a   1.000
_cell.length_b   1.000
_cell.length_c   1.000
_cell.angle_alpha   90.00
_cell.angle_beta   90.00
_cell.angle_gamma   90.00
#
_symmetry.space_group_name_H-M   'P 1'
#
loop_
_entity.id
_entity.type
_entity.pdbx_description
1 polymer ?
#
loop_
_entity_poly.entity_id
_entity_poly.type
_entity_poly.pdbx_seq_one_letter_code
_entity_poly.pdbx_strand_id
1 'polypeptide(L)'
;MDKHQYVKLFERKLVHHCAPTLAGIKPANLFVCRDESVPGLGKSDSGIISAKAHERNLSYALRMTRDKLYDCGVRIELLARRKSGVLLYVYRPNMLRRDLSRPEVARFLECEGYDTKSLAACIELLHKRICGTDLQSTLSGSCAFPHEIGLFLGYPYEDVVGFIENKGENYLCSGCWKVYSCERDAKECFCKFKECTRAYEELFDEGVSLECLAI
;
A
#
# COMPACT_ATOMS: atom_id res chain seq x y z
N MET A 1 -21.32 15.91 -1.57
CA MET A 1 -20.04 16.14 -0.88
C MET A 1 -19.19 17.01 -1.77
N ASP A 2 -18.71 18.14 -1.23
CA ASP A 2 -17.79 19.05 -1.92
C ASP A 2 -16.41 18.39 -2.15
N LYS A 3 -15.70 18.85 -3.18
CA LYS A 3 -14.37 18.31 -3.54
C LYS A 3 -13.35 18.46 -2.42
N HIS A 4 -13.38 19.57 -1.67
CA HIS A 4 -12.47 19.79 -0.54
C HIS A 4 -12.72 18.83 0.61
N GLN A 5 -14.01 18.61 0.94
CA GLN A 5 -14.40 17.61 1.94
C GLN A 5 -13.95 16.20 1.53
N TYR A 6 -14.04 15.87 0.22
CA TYR A 6 -13.59 14.59 -0.29
C TYR A 6 -12.07 14.43 -0.17
N VAL A 7 -11.29 15.47 -0.49
CA VAL A 7 -9.82 15.46 -0.30
C VAL A 7 -9.46 15.21 1.17
N LYS A 8 -10.08 15.93 2.10
CA LYS A 8 -9.82 15.75 3.55
C LYS A 8 -10.16 14.34 4.03
N LEU A 9 -11.28 13.77 3.56
CA LEU A 9 -11.66 12.39 3.87
C LEU A 9 -10.66 11.37 3.30
N PHE A 10 -10.17 11.61 2.08
CA PHE A 10 -9.15 10.77 1.45
C PHE A 10 -7.82 10.85 2.21
N GLU A 11 -7.38 12.05 2.58
CA GLU A 11 -6.17 12.27 3.39
C GLU A 11 -6.27 11.58 4.75
N ARG A 12 -7.43 11.62 5.41
CA ARG A 12 -7.66 10.88 6.66
C ARG A 12 -7.51 9.37 6.49
N LYS A 13 -8.07 8.80 5.40
CA LYS A 13 -7.87 7.37 5.07
C LYS A 13 -6.40 7.07 4.82
N LEU A 14 -5.69 7.96 4.14
CA LEU A 14 -4.27 7.81 3.88
C LEU A 14 -3.47 7.84 5.19
N VAL A 15 -3.75 8.75 6.10
CA VAL A 15 -3.13 8.78 7.44
C VAL A 15 -3.40 7.48 8.17
N HIS A 16 -4.66 7.03 8.26
CA HIS A 16 -5.04 5.79 8.92
C HIS A 16 -4.25 4.57 8.42
N HIS A 17 -4.12 4.42 7.09
CA HIS A 17 -3.47 3.25 6.51
C HIS A 17 -1.96 3.38 6.36
N CYS A 18 -1.43 4.62 6.29
CA CYS A 18 -0.04 4.87 5.85
C CYS A 18 0.78 5.68 6.85
N ALA A 19 0.29 5.93 8.07
CA ALA A 19 1.04 6.68 9.08
C ALA A 19 2.49 6.20 9.26
N PRO A 20 2.80 4.88 9.34
CA PRO A 20 4.18 4.42 9.44
C PRO A 20 5.05 4.78 8.23
N THR A 21 4.46 4.87 7.03
CA THR A 21 5.18 5.32 5.83
C THR A 21 5.33 6.85 5.81
N LEU A 22 4.31 7.59 6.25
CA LEU A 22 4.41 9.05 6.40
C LEU A 22 5.47 9.44 7.42
N ALA A 23 5.57 8.70 8.53
CA ALA A 23 6.58 8.87 9.58
C ALA A 23 7.99 8.38 9.19
N GLY A 24 8.20 7.84 8.01
CA GLY A 24 9.50 7.31 7.60
C GLY A 24 9.99 6.08 8.36
N ILE A 25 9.13 5.38 9.10
CA ILE A 25 9.49 4.15 9.84
C ILE A 25 9.19 2.87 9.05
N LYS A 26 8.48 2.98 7.94
CA LYS A 26 8.16 1.89 7.01
C LYS A 26 8.34 2.36 5.57
N PRO A 27 8.92 1.54 4.66
CA PRO A 27 9.17 1.97 3.28
C PRO A 27 7.87 2.16 2.49
N ALA A 28 6.85 1.36 2.74
CA ALA A 28 5.59 1.45 2.00
C ALA A 28 4.39 0.84 2.72
N ASN A 29 3.20 1.27 2.32
CA ASN A 29 1.92 0.70 2.70
C ASN A 29 1.05 0.44 1.46
N LEU A 30 0.16 -0.55 1.59
CA LEU A 30 -0.82 -0.94 0.58
C LEU A 30 -2.20 -0.93 1.22
N PHE A 31 -3.18 -0.26 0.59
CA PHE A 31 -4.54 -0.28 1.08
C PHE A 31 -5.57 -0.15 -0.04
N VAL A 32 -6.79 -0.59 0.23
CA VAL A 32 -7.92 -0.45 -0.69
C VAL A 32 -8.73 0.77 -0.30
N CYS A 33 -8.71 1.80 -1.16
CA CYS A 33 -9.62 2.94 -1.03
C CYS A 33 -10.99 2.54 -1.57
N ARG A 34 -11.93 2.28 -0.65
CA ARG A 34 -13.32 1.93 -0.98
C ARG A 34 -14.16 3.18 -1.15
N ASP A 35 -15.17 3.06 -2.01
CA ASP A 35 -16.25 4.03 -2.05
C ASP A 35 -17.18 3.80 -0.86
N GLU A 36 -17.05 4.63 0.15
CA GLU A 36 -18.02 4.70 1.24
C GLU A 36 -19.09 5.74 0.88
N SER A 37 -19.78 5.57 -0.24
CA SER A 37 -21.01 6.28 -0.49
C SER A 37 -22.06 5.78 0.52
N VAL A 38 -22.40 6.68 1.44
CA VAL A 38 -23.52 6.69 2.39
C VAL A 38 -24.23 5.34 2.62
N PRO A 39 -24.17 4.78 3.84
CA PRO A 39 -25.01 3.65 4.21
C PRO A 39 -26.48 4.09 4.11
N GLY A 40 -27.27 3.51 3.20
CA GLY A 40 -28.71 3.65 3.22
C GLY A 40 -29.44 4.00 1.93
N LEU A 41 -28.77 4.30 0.81
CA LEU A 41 -29.49 4.46 -0.47
C LEU A 41 -29.49 3.15 -1.26
N GLY A 42 -30.68 2.59 -1.41
CA GLY A 42 -30.95 1.39 -2.19
C GLY A 42 -30.46 1.52 -3.64
N LYS A 43 -30.24 0.35 -4.28
CA LYS A 43 -29.89 0.19 -5.68
C LYS A 43 -30.98 0.81 -6.58
N SER A 44 -30.82 2.07 -6.96
CA SER A 44 -31.61 2.74 -7.99
C SER A 44 -30.67 3.24 -9.07
N ASP A 45 -31.19 3.60 -10.24
CA ASP A 45 -30.44 4.10 -11.41
C ASP A 45 -29.48 5.27 -11.12
N SER A 46 -29.59 5.89 -9.97
CA SER A 46 -28.64 6.86 -9.41
C SER A 46 -27.25 6.25 -9.11
N GLY A 47 -27.10 4.95 -9.03
CA GLY A 47 -25.83 4.27 -8.70
C GLY A 47 -24.71 4.51 -9.73
N ILE A 48 -25.02 4.60 -11.01
CA ILE A 48 -24.03 4.82 -12.08
C ILE A 48 -23.52 6.27 -12.06
N ILE A 49 -24.40 7.22 -11.79
CA ILE A 49 -24.04 8.65 -11.68
C ILE A 49 -23.18 8.86 -10.42
N SER A 50 -23.51 8.18 -9.33
CA SER A 50 -22.73 8.19 -8.10
C SER A 50 -21.32 7.62 -8.30
N ALA A 51 -21.18 6.48 -8.98
CA ALA A 51 -19.89 5.85 -9.25
C ALA A 51 -18.97 6.74 -10.11
N LYS A 52 -19.48 7.38 -11.17
CA LYS A 52 -18.71 8.32 -12.00
C LYS A 52 -18.31 9.59 -11.24
N ALA A 53 -19.17 10.08 -10.35
CA ALA A 53 -18.86 11.22 -9.49
C ALA A 53 -17.77 10.87 -8.47
N HIS A 54 -17.86 9.69 -7.86
CA HIS A 54 -16.83 9.16 -6.95
C HIS A 54 -15.49 9.02 -7.67
N GLU A 55 -15.45 8.43 -8.85
CA GLU A 55 -14.22 8.26 -9.62
C GLU A 55 -13.53 9.60 -9.97
N ARG A 56 -14.33 10.62 -10.32
CA ARG A 56 -13.80 11.99 -10.54
C ARG A 56 -13.25 12.61 -9.26
N ASN A 57 -13.95 12.45 -8.14
CA ASN A 57 -13.52 12.99 -6.85
C ASN A 57 -12.26 12.28 -6.34
N LEU A 58 -12.19 10.96 -6.48
CA LEU A 58 -11.00 10.18 -6.13
C LEU A 58 -9.79 10.58 -6.99
N SER A 59 -9.98 10.72 -8.31
CA SER A 59 -8.91 11.16 -9.22
C SER A 59 -8.42 12.58 -8.87
N TYR A 60 -9.33 13.47 -8.49
CA TYR A 60 -8.98 14.81 -8.01
C TYR A 60 -8.21 14.76 -6.70
N ALA A 61 -8.71 14.00 -5.69
CA ALA A 61 -8.06 13.86 -4.40
C ALA A 61 -6.66 13.23 -4.53
N LEU A 62 -6.52 12.17 -5.34
CA LEU A 62 -5.23 11.54 -5.61
C LEU A 62 -4.21 12.53 -6.19
N ARG A 63 -4.63 13.34 -7.17
CA ARG A 63 -3.75 14.36 -7.76
C ARG A 63 -3.30 15.36 -6.70
N MET A 64 -4.25 15.98 -5.98
CA MET A 64 -3.95 16.98 -4.96
C MET A 64 -3.03 16.43 -3.85
N THR A 65 -3.31 15.19 -3.40
CA THR A 65 -2.50 14.56 -2.35
C THR A 65 -1.12 14.14 -2.86
N ARG A 66 -1.01 13.69 -4.12
CA ARG A 66 0.29 13.42 -4.75
C ARG A 66 1.16 14.66 -4.82
N ASP A 67 0.58 15.79 -5.26
CA ASP A 67 1.30 17.07 -5.35
C ASP A 67 1.83 17.50 -3.99
N LYS A 68 1.00 17.41 -2.94
CA LYS A 68 1.39 17.72 -1.56
C LYS A 68 2.54 16.85 -1.04
N LEU A 69 2.50 15.55 -1.30
CA LEU A 69 3.45 14.58 -0.75
C LEU A 69 4.73 14.43 -1.59
N TYR A 70 4.76 15.01 -2.80
CA TYR A 70 5.90 14.87 -3.70
C TYR A 70 7.19 15.40 -3.10
N ASP A 71 7.16 16.61 -2.56
CA ASP A 71 8.33 17.27 -1.94
C ASP A 71 8.70 16.67 -0.59
N CYS A 72 7.73 15.97 0.07
CA CYS A 72 7.96 15.19 1.28
C CYS A 72 8.60 13.81 1.02
N GLY A 73 8.95 13.50 -0.23
CA GLY A 73 9.57 12.23 -0.57
C GLY A 73 8.64 11.01 -0.52
N VAL A 74 7.33 11.21 -0.54
CA VAL A 74 6.33 10.14 -0.57
C VAL A 74 5.69 10.07 -1.95
N ARG A 75 5.43 8.87 -2.44
CA ARG A 75 4.78 8.60 -3.73
C ARG A 75 3.52 7.76 -3.51
N ILE A 76 2.52 7.98 -4.36
CA ILE A 76 1.27 7.21 -4.36
C ILE A 76 1.06 6.64 -5.75
N GLU A 77 0.98 5.31 -5.86
CA GLU A 77 0.66 4.62 -7.11
C GLU A 77 -0.68 3.91 -7.02
N LEU A 78 -1.44 3.97 -8.11
CA LEU A 78 -2.64 3.18 -8.27
C LEU A 78 -2.25 1.86 -8.91
N LEU A 79 -2.28 0.76 -8.13
CA LEU A 79 -1.88 -0.55 -8.63
C LEU A 79 -3.01 -1.32 -9.30
N ALA A 80 -4.25 -1.19 -8.83
CA ALA A 80 -5.37 -1.89 -9.44
C ALA A 80 -6.72 -1.21 -9.16
N ARG A 81 -7.65 -1.36 -10.09
CA ARG A 81 -9.07 -1.04 -9.90
C ARG A 81 -9.84 -2.35 -9.78
N ARG A 82 -10.58 -2.52 -8.71
CA ARG A 82 -11.36 -3.71 -8.41
C ARG A 82 -12.81 -3.32 -8.06
N LYS A 83 -13.72 -4.28 -8.06
CA LYS A 83 -15.11 -4.06 -7.60
C LYS A 83 -15.16 -3.57 -6.15
N SER A 84 -14.18 -3.96 -5.33
CA SER A 84 -14.06 -3.56 -3.91
C SER A 84 -13.43 -2.18 -3.69
N GLY A 85 -12.99 -1.49 -4.73
CA GLY A 85 -12.31 -0.20 -4.63
C GLY A 85 -10.99 -0.14 -5.40
N VAL A 86 -10.22 0.90 -5.14
CA VAL A 86 -8.93 1.16 -5.80
C VAL A 86 -7.80 0.76 -4.87
N LEU A 87 -6.89 -0.10 -5.34
CA LEU A 87 -5.70 -0.51 -4.61
C LEU A 87 -4.61 0.55 -4.78
N LEU A 88 -4.24 1.18 -3.67
CA LEU A 88 -3.24 2.24 -3.61
C LEU A 88 -1.98 1.75 -2.91
N TYR A 89 -0.83 2.05 -3.50
CA TYR A 89 0.49 1.80 -2.96
C TYR A 89 1.14 3.14 -2.63
N VAL A 90 1.47 3.35 -1.35
CA VAL A 90 2.09 4.56 -0.83
C VAL A 90 3.50 4.20 -0.37
N TYR A 91 4.53 4.87 -0.87
CA TYR A 91 5.90 4.47 -0.61
C TYR A 91 6.89 5.65 -0.59
N ARG A 92 8.02 5.42 0.07
CA ARG A 92 9.20 6.31 0.09
C ARG A 92 10.28 5.74 -0.82
N PRO A 93 10.53 6.33 -2.01
CA PRO A 93 11.45 5.78 -3.00
C PRO A 93 12.85 5.47 -2.46
N ASN A 94 13.40 6.34 -1.62
CA ASN A 94 14.75 6.16 -1.08
C ASN A 94 14.85 5.00 -0.10
N MET A 95 13.85 4.86 0.79
CA MET A 95 13.79 3.73 1.72
C MET A 95 13.56 2.42 0.96
N LEU A 96 12.60 2.42 0.05
CA LEU A 96 12.26 1.23 -0.74
C LEU A 96 13.47 0.78 -1.58
N ARG A 97 14.15 1.70 -2.26
CA ARG A 97 15.37 1.37 -3.02
C ARG A 97 16.43 0.71 -2.14
N ARG A 98 16.69 1.29 -0.96
CA ARG A 98 17.65 0.73 0.01
C ARG A 98 17.25 -0.70 0.41
N ASP A 99 15.99 -0.93 0.73
CA ASP A 99 15.50 -2.22 1.22
C ASP A 99 15.51 -3.29 0.10
N LEU A 100 15.13 -2.93 -1.13
CA LEU A 100 15.19 -3.83 -2.29
C LEU A 100 16.62 -4.08 -2.78
N SER A 101 17.61 -3.24 -2.41
CA SER A 101 19.02 -3.41 -2.76
C SER A 101 19.80 -4.28 -1.78
N ARG A 102 19.17 -4.79 -0.71
CA ARG A 102 19.81 -5.78 0.17
C ARG A 102 20.16 -7.03 -0.63
N PRO A 103 21.37 -7.60 -0.46
CA PRO A 103 21.85 -8.68 -1.34
C PRO A 103 20.90 -9.89 -1.44
N GLU A 104 20.32 -10.31 -0.31
CA GLU A 104 19.37 -11.42 -0.25
C GLU A 104 18.06 -11.09 -0.96
N VAL A 105 17.54 -9.86 -0.76
CA VAL A 105 16.30 -9.38 -1.38
C VAL A 105 16.48 -9.18 -2.88
N ALA A 106 17.57 -8.52 -3.29
CA ALA A 106 17.86 -8.28 -4.70
C ALA A 106 17.99 -9.59 -5.48
N ARG A 107 18.75 -10.55 -4.94
CA ARG A 107 18.93 -11.87 -5.58
C ARG A 107 17.59 -12.60 -5.73
N PHE A 108 16.77 -12.58 -4.68
CA PHE A 108 15.44 -13.20 -4.73
C PHE A 108 14.57 -12.55 -5.81
N LEU A 109 14.49 -11.21 -5.82
CA LEU A 109 13.68 -10.48 -6.80
C LEU A 109 14.21 -10.65 -8.24
N GLU A 110 15.51 -10.73 -8.44
CA GLU A 110 16.11 -11.03 -9.76
C GLU A 110 15.71 -12.42 -10.24
N CYS A 111 15.68 -13.44 -9.36
CA CYS A 111 15.15 -14.76 -9.71
C CYS A 111 13.66 -14.72 -10.07
N GLU A 112 12.90 -13.81 -9.45
CA GLU A 112 11.51 -13.52 -9.80
C GLU A 112 11.36 -12.64 -11.06
N GLY A 113 12.46 -12.23 -11.70
CA GLY A 113 12.46 -11.47 -12.95
C GLY A 113 12.35 -9.95 -12.77
N TYR A 114 12.57 -9.42 -11.57
CA TYR A 114 12.62 -7.98 -11.33
C TYR A 114 14.00 -7.41 -11.73
N ASP A 115 14.01 -6.23 -12.34
CA ASP A 115 15.23 -5.43 -12.51
C ASP A 115 15.48 -4.57 -11.26
N THR A 116 16.23 -5.10 -10.31
CA THR A 116 16.50 -4.44 -9.02
C THR A 116 17.35 -3.17 -9.13
N LYS A 117 17.96 -2.91 -10.29
CA LYS A 117 18.70 -1.67 -10.58
C LYS A 117 17.77 -0.48 -10.85
N SER A 118 16.53 -0.76 -11.24
CA SER A 118 15.51 0.24 -11.55
C SER A 118 14.28 0.08 -10.66
N LEU A 119 14.13 0.97 -9.68
CA LEU A 119 12.92 1.00 -8.83
C LEU A 119 11.65 1.18 -9.67
N ALA A 120 11.71 1.99 -10.73
CA ALA A 120 10.57 2.20 -11.61
C ALA A 120 10.17 0.90 -12.32
N ALA A 121 11.15 0.15 -12.85
CA ALA A 121 10.91 -1.15 -13.48
C ALA A 121 10.35 -2.17 -12.48
N CYS A 122 10.85 -2.19 -11.24
CA CYS A 122 10.32 -3.03 -10.18
C CYS A 122 8.84 -2.73 -9.90
N ILE A 123 8.48 -1.46 -9.74
CA ILE A 123 7.09 -1.05 -9.47
C ILE A 123 6.20 -1.36 -10.68
N GLU A 124 6.68 -1.14 -11.90
CA GLU A 124 5.93 -1.46 -13.12
C GLU A 124 5.64 -2.97 -13.23
N LEU A 125 6.63 -3.83 -12.97
CA LEU A 125 6.43 -5.28 -13.00
C LEU A 125 5.48 -5.72 -11.88
N LEU A 126 5.63 -5.19 -10.66
CA LEU A 126 4.72 -5.45 -9.55
C LEU A 126 3.27 -5.07 -9.93
N HIS A 127 3.09 -3.89 -10.56
CA HIS A 127 1.78 -3.45 -11.05
C HIS A 127 1.20 -4.44 -12.07
N LYS A 128 2.00 -4.88 -13.06
CA LYS A 128 1.57 -5.86 -14.07
C LYS A 128 1.12 -7.17 -13.42
N ARG A 129 1.87 -7.68 -12.44
CA ARG A 129 1.54 -8.92 -11.71
C ARG A 129 0.24 -8.77 -10.90
N ILE A 130 0.06 -7.67 -10.20
CA ILE A 130 -1.16 -7.40 -9.42
C ILE A 130 -2.39 -7.26 -10.31
N CYS A 131 -2.25 -6.66 -11.49
CA CYS A 131 -3.34 -6.52 -12.48
C CYS A 131 -3.63 -7.82 -13.25
N GLY A 132 -2.79 -8.85 -13.14
CA GLY A 132 -2.92 -10.09 -13.91
C GLY A 132 -2.61 -9.90 -15.40
N THR A 133 -1.87 -8.86 -15.77
CA THR A 133 -1.49 -8.56 -17.16
C THR A 133 -0.15 -9.20 -17.56
N ASP A 134 0.47 -9.97 -16.68
CA ASP A 134 1.68 -10.71 -17.00
C ASP A 134 1.32 -11.95 -17.82
N LEU A 135 1.87 -12.05 -19.03
CA LEU A 135 1.65 -13.16 -19.97
C LEU A 135 2.01 -14.53 -19.38
N GLN A 136 2.98 -14.58 -18.46
CA GLN A 136 3.37 -15.84 -17.81
C GLN A 136 2.33 -16.33 -16.81
N SER A 137 1.67 -15.43 -16.07
CA SER A 137 0.60 -15.79 -15.13
C SER A 137 -0.68 -16.25 -15.86
N THR A 138 -0.94 -15.75 -17.07
CA THR A 138 -2.07 -16.18 -17.93
C THR A 138 -1.85 -17.59 -18.50
N LEU A 139 -0.62 -17.96 -18.81
CA LEU A 139 -0.30 -19.28 -19.38
C LEU A 139 -0.29 -20.40 -18.32
N SER A 140 -0.01 -20.08 -17.06
CA SER A 140 0.01 -21.06 -15.96
C SER A 140 -1.35 -21.28 -15.29
N GLY A 141 -2.41 -20.56 -15.72
CA GLY A 141 -3.77 -20.68 -15.14
C GLY A 141 -3.88 -20.25 -13.67
N SER A 142 -2.80 -19.78 -13.07
CA SER A 142 -2.68 -19.38 -11.68
C SER A 142 -2.46 -17.87 -11.62
N CYS A 143 -3.54 -17.10 -11.57
CA CYS A 143 -3.48 -15.68 -11.22
C CYS A 143 -3.28 -15.55 -9.70
N ALA A 144 -2.17 -16.10 -9.20
CA ALA A 144 -1.81 -15.97 -7.79
C ALA A 144 -1.34 -14.54 -7.53
N PHE A 145 -1.83 -13.95 -6.44
CA PHE A 145 -1.38 -12.67 -5.97
C PHE A 145 0.15 -12.72 -5.71
N PRO A 146 0.95 -11.72 -6.17
CA PRO A 146 2.40 -11.75 -6.02
C PRO A 146 2.79 -11.62 -4.55
N HIS A 147 3.21 -12.73 -3.92
CA HIS A 147 3.52 -12.75 -2.48
C HIS A 147 4.82 -12.01 -2.15
N GLU A 148 5.72 -11.86 -3.12
CA GLU A 148 6.91 -11.04 -3.02
C GLU A 148 6.62 -9.54 -2.76
N ILE A 149 5.38 -9.10 -2.90
CA ILE A 149 4.94 -7.76 -2.48
C ILE A 149 5.30 -7.45 -1.01
N GLY A 150 5.43 -8.47 -0.17
CA GLY A 150 5.89 -8.31 1.20
C GLY A 150 7.23 -7.57 1.29
N LEU A 151 8.16 -7.84 0.36
CA LEU A 151 9.44 -7.13 0.28
C LEU A 151 9.24 -5.65 -0.10
N PHE A 152 8.32 -5.37 -1.00
CA PHE A 152 7.94 -4.00 -1.36
C PHE A 152 7.19 -3.27 -0.24
N LEU A 153 6.66 -4.00 0.74
CA LEU A 153 6.03 -3.44 1.94
C LEU A 153 7.01 -3.34 3.12
N GLY A 154 8.27 -3.75 2.92
CA GLY A 154 9.31 -3.71 3.95
C GLY A 154 9.14 -4.77 5.03
N TYR A 155 8.54 -5.91 4.70
CA TYR A 155 8.50 -7.06 5.60
C TYR A 155 9.86 -7.77 5.61
N PRO A 156 10.25 -8.42 6.72
CA PRO A 156 11.49 -9.19 6.80
C PRO A 156 11.59 -10.22 5.68
N TYR A 157 12.77 -10.36 5.09
CA TYR A 157 13.01 -11.29 3.99
C TYR A 157 12.61 -12.73 4.36
N GLU A 158 13.03 -13.17 5.55
CA GLU A 158 12.75 -14.51 6.08
C GLU A 158 11.25 -14.76 6.24
N ASP A 159 10.47 -13.73 6.61
CA ASP A 159 9.03 -13.85 6.76
C ASP A 159 8.32 -13.95 5.41
N VAL A 160 8.82 -13.21 4.40
CA VAL A 160 8.26 -13.29 3.04
C VAL A 160 8.57 -14.64 2.40
N VAL A 161 9.81 -15.12 2.50
CA VAL A 161 10.20 -16.46 2.00
C VAL A 161 9.43 -17.54 2.76
N GLY A 162 9.38 -17.46 4.09
CA GLY A 162 8.62 -18.40 4.91
C GLY A 162 7.14 -18.46 4.55
N PHE A 163 6.53 -17.31 4.23
CA PHE A 163 5.14 -17.26 3.74
C PHE A 163 4.97 -18.00 2.41
N ILE A 164 5.88 -17.79 1.46
CA ILE A 164 5.84 -18.41 0.14
C ILE A 164 6.03 -19.92 0.24
N GLU A 165 7.05 -20.38 0.96
CA GLU A 165 7.40 -21.79 1.13
C GLU A 165 6.31 -22.56 1.87
N ASN A 166 5.73 -21.97 2.92
CA ASN A 166 4.67 -22.59 3.72
C ASN A 166 3.26 -22.28 3.18
N LYS A 167 3.12 -21.62 2.04
CA LYS A 167 1.83 -21.25 1.43
C LYS A 167 0.92 -20.49 2.42
N GLY A 168 1.53 -19.69 3.27
CA GLY A 168 0.84 -18.92 4.30
C GLY A 168 0.42 -19.71 5.54
N GLU A 169 0.80 -20.98 5.68
CA GLU A 169 0.54 -21.82 6.85
C GLU A 169 1.75 -21.84 7.78
N ASN A 170 1.64 -22.48 8.96
CA ASN A 170 2.74 -22.74 9.90
C ASN A 170 3.50 -21.50 10.40
N TYR A 171 2.85 -20.35 10.45
CA TYR A 171 3.44 -19.10 10.97
C TYR A 171 3.47 -19.10 12.51
N LEU A 172 4.46 -18.40 13.09
CA LEU A 172 4.64 -18.25 14.55
C LEU A 172 3.54 -17.35 15.15
N CYS A 173 3.29 -16.21 14.51
CA CYS A 173 2.20 -15.30 14.88
C CYS A 173 1.78 -14.45 13.68
N SER A 174 0.65 -13.76 13.79
CA SER A 174 0.09 -12.88 12.74
C SER A 174 -0.25 -11.51 13.31
N GLY A 175 0.11 -10.46 12.56
CA GLY A 175 -0.20 -9.06 12.84
C GLY A 175 -0.26 -8.27 11.55
N CYS A 176 0.64 -7.32 11.32
CA CYS A 176 0.75 -6.63 10.03
C CYS A 176 1.16 -7.57 8.88
N TRP A 177 1.81 -8.69 9.21
CA TRP A 177 2.12 -9.82 8.33
C TRP A 177 2.14 -11.13 9.13
N LYS A 178 2.28 -12.28 8.44
CA LYS A 178 2.51 -13.60 9.05
C LYS A 178 4.00 -13.78 9.30
N VAL A 179 4.38 -14.03 10.54
CA VAL A 179 5.76 -14.08 11.02
C VAL A 179 6.27 -15.50 11.00
N TYR A 180 7.46 -15.73 10.46
CA TYR A 180 8.14 -17.03 10.39
C TYR A 180 9.51 -17.01 11.06
N SER A 181 10.11 -15.83 11.26
CA SER A 181 11.48 -15.64 11.75
C SER A 181 11.51 -15.34 13.26
N CYS A 182 11.23 -14.12 13.69
CA CYS A 182 11.35 -13.67 15.07
C CYS A 182 10.05 -13.03 15.56
N GLU A 183 9.30 -13.77 16.39
CA GLU A 183 8.01 -13.31 16.93
C GLU A 183 8.16 -12.06 17.81
N ARG A 184 9.21 -11.98 18.64
CA ARG A 184 9.45 -10.85 19.54
C ARG A 184 9.64 -9.56 18.74
N ASP A 185 10.56 -9.56 17.78
CA ASP A 185 10.92 -8.37 17.01
C ASP A 185 9.73 -7.92 16.13
N ALA A 186 8.96 -8.86 15.60
CA ALA A 186 7.74 -8.57 14.86
C ALA A 186 6.66 -7.92 15.74
N LYS A 187 6.43 -8.43 16.94
CA LYS A 187 5.47 -7.85 17.90
C LYS A 187 5.87 -6.43 18.31
N GLU A 188 7.14 -6.18 18.56
CA GLU A 188 7.64 -4.82 18.84
C GLU A 188 7.40 -3.88 17.65
N CYS A 189 7.64 -4.36 16.44
CA CYS A 189 7.37 -3.60 15.20
C CYS A 189 5.88 -3.30 15.03
N PHE A 190 4.99 -4.27 15.26
CA PHE A 190 3.54 -4.09 15.20
C PHE A 190 3.05 -3.05 16.23
N CYS A 191 3.57 -3.08 17.45
CA CYS A 191 3.26 -2.07 18.46
C CYS A 191 3.68 -0.67 17.99
N LYS A 192 4.91 -0.50 17.50
CA LYS A 192 5.41 0.77 16.96
C LYS A 192 4.53 1.30 15.83
N PHE A 193 4.10 0.46 14.90
CA PHE A 193 3.21 0.87 13.81
C PHE A 193 1.85 1.30 14.32
N LYS A 194 1.28 0.57 15.27
CA LYS A 194 -0.02 0.89 15.88
C LYS A 194 0.03 2.22 16.66
N GLU A 195 1.06 2.43 17.45
CA GLU A 195 1.27 3.66 18.21
C GLU A 195 1.46 4.86 17.26
N CYS A 196 2.26 4.69 16.21
CA CYS A 196 2.46 5.70 15.17
C CYS A 196 1.12 6.05 14.50
N THR A 197 0.33 5.05 14.12
CA THR A 197 -0.96 5.29 13.46
C THR A 197 -1.88 6.09 14.38
N ARG A 198 -2.01 5.71 15.64
CA ARG A 198 -2.85 6.43 16.62
C ARG A 198 -2.40 7.89 16.79
N ALA A 199 -1.10 8.12 16.99
CA ALA A 199 -0.58 9.47 17.16
C ALA A 199 -0.80 10.36 15.92
N TYR A 200 -0.66 9.79 14.72
CA TYR A 200 -0.85 10.52 13.46
C TYR A 200 -2.33 10.82 13.18
N GLU A 201 -3.25 9.92 13.57
CA GLU A 201 -4.69 10.17 13.49
C GLU A 201 -5.10 11.31 14.43
N GLU A 202 -4.61 11.30 15.67
CA GLU A 202 -4.85 12.35 16.66
C GLU A 202 -4.35 13.71 16.12
N LEU A 203 -3.10 13.79 15.66
CA LEU A 203 -2.54 15.02 15.09
C LEU A 203 -3.32 15.51 13.86
N PHE A 204 -3.73 14.62 12.99
CA PHE A 204 -4.53 14.99 11.81
C PHE A 204 -5.91 15.51 12.19
N ASP A 205 -6.55 14.90 13.20
CA ASP A 205 -7.85 15.34 13.72
C ASP A 205 -7.75 16.69 14.46
N GLU A 206 -6.60 17.00 15.07
CA GLU A 206 -6.26 18.32 15.62
C GLU A 206 -5.96 19.38 14.53
N GLY A 207 -5.89 18.99 13.26
CA GLY A 207 -5.73 19.89 12.13
C GLY A 207 -4.31 20.03 11.61
N VAL A 208 -3.37 19.19 12.04
CA VAL A 208 -2.03 19.12 11.44
C VAL A 208 -2.14 18.70 9.98
N SER A 209 -1.48 19.41 9.07
CA SER A 209 -1.56 19.12 7.64
C SER A 209 -0.83 17.83 7.28
N LEU A 210 -1.25 17.20 6.17
CA LEU A 210 -0.66 15.95 5.69
C LEU A 210 0.84 16.11 5.40
N GLU A 211 1.25 17.26 4.88
CA GLU A 211 2.64 17.61 4.58
C GLU A 211 3.49 17.65 5.85
N CYS A 212 2.95 18.17 6.95
CA CYS A 212 3.63 18.20 8.25
C CYS A 212 3.74 16.81 8.89
N LEU A 213 2.85 15.87 8.53
CA LEU A 213 2.90 14.49 8.97
C LEU A 213 3.85 13.63 8.11
N ALA A 214 4.25 14.10 6.94
CA ALA A 214 5.13 13.38 6.03
C ALA A 214 6.61 13.80 6.21
N ILE A 215 7.21 13.42 7.33
CA ILE A 215 8.58 13.78 7.75
C ILE A 215 9.63 12.77 7.29
#